data_47486ee84ff2670406902efa7022669c
#
_entry.id   47486ee84ff2670406902efa7022669c
#
_cell.length_a   1.000
_cell.length_b   1.000
_cell.length_c   1.000
_cell.angle_alpha   90.00
_cell.angle_beta   90.00
_cell.angle_gamma   90.00
#
_symmetry.space_group_name_H-M   'P 1'
#
loop_
_entity.id
_entity.type
_entity.pdbx_description
1 polymer ?
#
loop_
_entity_poly.entity_id
_entity_poly.type
_entity_poly.pdbx_seq_one_letter_code
_entity_poly.pdbx_strand_id
1 'polypeptide(L)'
;MTAEIGIPEDLRRLMAEVGPKWATNVPGHVKLMVESFSAVLATCPKDGISVQREVSYGAHDRQVLDVYSPANPKGAPVVVFVHGGAFTDGEKDRSPEVYSNVSIWFARHGIVGINMEYRSAPSAPYPAGTEDVKLACQWVEKNAASLGVDMKRLFVFGHSAGAAHSAAYAYGAEGSEGGPKVAGSIVVSGRVRADNLATNPNARKVEAYYGTDSSLFEERSALHLAGKDSVPTFIAIAEYENPLLDVYCLELAHRLGTANGKAPRFMQLWGHNHTSIIAHLNTAEDVLGKALVEFVTDTK
;
A
#
# COMPACT_ATOMS: atom_id res chain seq x y z
N MET A 1 -1.70 -26.35 -14.59
CA MET A 1 -1.03 -25.71 -13.42
C MET A 1 0.25 -25.12 -13.95
N THR A 2 0.30 -23.80 -14.11
CA THR A 2 1.54 -23.07 -14.41
C THR A 2 2.42 -23.16 -13.17
N ALA A 3 3.69 -23.56 -13.33
CA ALA A 3 4.63 -23.60 -12.22
C ALA A 3 4.75 -22.19 -11.62
N GLU A 4 4.64 -22.10 -10.30
CA GLU A 4 4.88 -20.83 -9.59
C GLU A 4 6.35 -20.45 -9.79
N ILE A 5 6.58 -19.23 -10.27
CA ILE A 5 7.92 -18.72 -10.56
C ILE A 5 8.41 -17.97 -9.34
N GLY A 6 9.43 -18.50 -8.67
CA GLY A 6 10.13 -17.86 -7.57
C GLY A 6 10.95 -16.64 -8.04
N ILE A 7 11.53 -15.92 -7.11
CA ILE A 7 12.52 -14.88 -7.45
C ILE A 7 13.77 -15.59 -7.99
N PRO A 8 14.20 -15.30 -9.25
CA PRO A 8 15.40 -15.87 -9.84
C PRO A 8 16.66 -15.58 -9.01
N GLU A 9 17.63 -16.50 -9.07
CA GLU A 9 18.86 -16.39 -8.28
C GLU A 9 19.70 -15.14 -8.61
N ASP A 10 19.73 -14.73 -9.87
CA ASP A 10 20.39 -13.49 -10.30
C ASP A 10 19.72 -12.24 -9.73
N LEU A 11 18.38 -12.22 -9.65
CA LEU A 11 17.65 -11.14 -9.01
C LEU A 11 17.86 -11.14 -7.49
N ARG A 12 17.92 -12.32 -6.83
CA ARG A 12 18.27 -12.40 -5.40
C ARG A 12 19.67 -11.84 -5.13
N ARG A 13 20.65 -12.18 -5.97
CA ARG A 13 22.00 -11.60 -5.88
C ARG A 13 22.00 -10.09 -6.07
N LEU A 14 21.25 -9.60 -7.05
CA LEU A 14 21.09 -8.16 -7.27
C LEU A 14 20.47 -7.45 -6.05
N MET A 15 19.43 -8.04 -5.44
CA MET A 15 18.83 -7.52 -4.22
C MET A 15 19.83 -7.47 -3.05
N ALA A 16 20.64 -8.51 -2.87
CA ALA A 16 21.68 -8.57 -1.85
C ALA A 16 22.80 -7.55 -2.07
N GLU A 17 23.15 -7.24 -3.34
CA GLU A 17 24.13 -6.21 -3.69
C GLU A 17 23.60 -4.79 -3.47
N VAL A 18 22.35 -4.54 -3.88
CA VAL A 18 21.74 -3.21 -3.85
C VAL A 18 21.24 -2.85 -2.45
N GLY A 19 20.75 -3.83 -1.68
CA GLY A 19 20.13 -3.62 -0.38
C GLY A 19 20.99 -2.77 0.57
N PRO A 20 22.23 -3.15 0.91
CA PRO A 20 23.10 -2.38 1.81
C PRO A 20 23.42 -0.96 1.33
N LYS A 21 23.25 -0.71 0.03
CA LYS A 21 23.49 0.60 -0.61
C LYS A 21 22.19 1.36 -0.90
N TRP A 22 21.04 0.85 -0.48
CA TRP A 22 19.72 1.35 -0.86
C TRP A 22 19.59 2.88 -0.72
N ALA A 23 19.95 3.41 0.43
CA ALA A 23 19.83 4.83 0.74
C ALA A 23 20.79 5.75 -0.04
N THR A 24 21.81 5.19 -0.72
CA THR A 24 22.80 6.01 -1.45
C THR A 24 22.27 6.55 -2.78
N ASN A 25 21.29 5.87 -3.39
CA ASN A 25 20.66 6.28 -4.64
C ASN A 25 19.23 5.72 -4.75
N VAL A 26 18.35 6.15 -3.87
CA VAL A 26 16.97 5.65 -3.81
C VAL A 26 16.26 5.67 -5.18
N PRO A 27 16.26 6.78 -5.96
CA PRO A 27 15.56 6.79 -7.26
C PRO A 27 16.10 5.77 -8.26
N GLY A 28 17.42 5.63 -8.33
CA GLY A 28 18.07 4.67 -9.25
C GLY A 28 17.78 3.22 -8.84
N HIS A 29 17.86 2.93 -7.54
CA HIS A 29 17.58 1.58 -7.01
C HIS A 29 16.09 1.20 -7.16
N VAL A 30 15.17 2.14 -6.95
CA VAL A 30 13.74 1.92 -7.21
C VAL A 30 13.50 1.57 -8.67
N LYS A 31 14.07 2.35 -9.60
CA LYS A 31 13.95 2.06 -11.04
C LYS A 31 14.48 0.68 -11.39
N LEU A 32 15.69 0.34 -10.92
CA LEU A 32 16.32 -0.95 -11.16
C LEU A 32 15.47 -2.12 -10.65
N MET A 33 14.92 -2.01 -9.42
CA MET A 33 14.07 -3.06 -8.85
C MET A 33 12.75 -3.19 -9.60
N VAL A 34 12.10 -2.08 -9.99
CA VAL A 34 10.87 -2.11 -10.78
C VAL A 34 11.10 -2.82 -12.11
N GLU A 35 12.15 -2.46 -12.84
CA GLU A 35 12.49 -3.09 -14.14
C GLU A 35 12.76 -4.59 -13.98
N SER A 36 13.56 -4.96 -12.97
CA SER A 36 13.93 -6.36 -12.73
C SER A 36 12.73 -7.22 -12.32
N PHE A 37 11.89 -6.72 -11.42
CA PHE A 37 10.67 -7.45 -11.00
C PHE A 37 9.60 -7.49 -12.09
N SER A 38 9.47 -6.46 -12.94
CA SER A 38 8.55 -6.47 -14.08
C SER A 38 8.80 -7.67 -14.99
N ALA A 39 10.06 -7.96 -15.30
CA ALA A 39 10.41 -9.12 -16.11
C ALA A 39 9.97 -10.47 -15.49
N VAL A 40 10.10 -10.61 -14.17
CA VAL A 40 9.65 -11.80 -13.45
C VAL A 40 8.11 -11.86 -13.41
N LEU A 41 7.47 -10.76 -13.03
CA LEU A 41 6.01 -10.68 -12.88
C LEU A 41 5.25 -10.85 -14.20
N ALA A 42 5.86 -10.49 -15.34
CA ALA A 42 5.29 -10.73 -16.67
C ALA A 42 4.99 -12.21 -16.91
N THR A 43 5.77 -13.10 -16.28
CA THR A 43 5.65 -14.56 -16.42
C THR A 43 4.84 -15.21 -15.30
N CYS A 44 4.47 -14.45 -14.25
CA CYS A 44 3.70 -14.97 -13.12
C CYS A 44 2.23 -15.23 -13.47
N PRO A 45 1.57 -16.19 -12.79
CA PRO A 45 0.19 -16.54 -13.09
C PRO A 45 -0.78 -15.36 -12.91
N LYS A 46 -1.70 -15.21 -13.88
CA LYS A 46 -2.79 -14.24 -13.89
C LYS A 46 -4.13 -14.92 -14.22
N ASP A 47 -4.17 -16.25 -14.16
CA ASP A 47 -5.34 -17.04 -14.55
C ASP A 47 -6.43 -17.00 -13.47
N GLY A 48 -7.69 -17.20 -13.91
CA GLY A 48 -8.84 -17.31 -13.00
C GLY A 48 -9.32 -15.99 -12.40
N ILE A 49 -8.85 -14.87 -12.91
CA ILE A 49 -9.29 -13.53 -12.47
C ILE A 49 -9.88 -12.74 -13.66
N SER A 50 -10.76 -11.80 -13.35
CA SER A 50 -11.23 -10.79 -14.30
C SER A 50 -10.66 -9.42 -13.94
N VAL A 51 -10.44 -8.57 -14.93
CA VAL A 51 -9.85 -7.23 -14.74
C VAL A 51 -10.72 -6.19 -15.44
N GLN A 52 -11.12 -5.16 -14.70
CA GLN A 52 -11.72 -3.94 -15.25
C GLN A 52 -10.71 -2.81 -15.00
N ARG A 53 -10.33 -2.10 -16.08
CA ARG A 53 -9.33 -1.05 -15.99
C ARG A 53 -9.93 0.34 -16.13
N GLU A 54 -9.22 1.34 -15.58
CA GLU A 54 -9.52 2.76 -15.76
C GLU A 54 -10.97 3.14 -15.39
N VAL A 55 -11.50 2.52 -14.33
CA VAL A 55 -12.83 2.82 -13.82
C VAL A 55 -12.80 4.11 -13.01
N SER A 56 -13.55 5.13 -13.42
CA SER A 56 -13.61 6.39 -12.68
C SER A 56 -14.33 6.22 -11.35
N TYR A 57 -13.74 6.74 -10.27
CA TYR A 57 -14.35 6.83 -8.94
C TYR A 57 -14.61 8.27 -8.50
N GLY A 58 -14.18 9.25 -9.27
CA GLY A 58 -14.36 10.69 -9.01
C GLY A 58 -14.31 11.52 -10.29
N ALA A 59 -14.27 12.84 -10.15
CA ALA A 59 -14.36 13.78 -11.27
C ALA A 59 -13.00 14.16 -11.87
N HIS A 60 -11.89 13.88 -11.18
CA HIS A 60 -10.55 14.22 -11.65
C HIS A 60 -9.96 13.09 -12.48
N ASP A 61 -9.16 13.38 -13.51
CA ASP A 61 -8.57 12.38 -14.42
C ASP A 61 -7.74 11.31 -13.68
N ARG A 62 -7.09 11.66 -12.57
CA ARG A 62 -6.38 10.70 -11.72
C ARG A 62 -7.28 9.93 -10.74
N GLN A 63 -8.58 10.23 -10.67
CA GLN A 63 -9.51 9.49 -9.81
C GLN A 63 -10.07 8.28 -10.55
N VAL A 64 -9.18 7.38 -10.94
CA VAL A 64 -9.45 6.11 -11.62
C VAL A 64 -8.89 4.93 -10.83
N LEU A 65 -9.47 3.76 -11.00
CA LEU A 65 -9.03 2.53 -10.35
C LEU A 65 -9.17 1.34 -11.28
N ASP A 66 -8.39 0.30 -11.01
CA ASP A 66 -8.53 -1.00 -11.65
C ASP A 66 -9.12 -2.00 -10.64
N VAL A 67 -10.03 -2.83 -11.11
CA VAL A 67 -10.67 -3.89 -10.33
C VAL A 67 -10.16 -5.24 -10.78
N TYR A 68 -9.62 -6.00 -9.86
CA TYR A 68 -9.18 -7.39 -10.06
C TYR A 68 -10.09 -8.31 -9.23
N SER A 69 -10.88 -9.13 -9.90
CA SER A 69 -11.88 -9.98 -9.23
C SER A 69 -11.55 -11.45 -9.40
N PRO A 70 -11.69 -12.25 -8.33
CA PRO A 70 -11.70 -13.71 -8.46
C PRO A 70 -12.88 -14.19 -9.32
N ALA A 71 -12.85 -15.43 -9.73
CA ALA A 71 -13.99 -16.02 -10.42
C ALA A 71 -15.20 -16.11 -9.48
N ASN A 72 -16.35 -15.50 -9.89
CA ASN A 72 -17.63 -15.58 -9.19
C ASN A 72 -17.59 -15.20 -7.69
N PRO A 73 -17.13 -13.98 -7.31
CA PRO A 73 -17.06 -13.58 -5.92
C PRO A 73 -18.45 -13.54 -5.29
N LYS A 74 -18.56 -14.06 -4.05
CA LYS A 74 -19.82 -14.08 -3.28
C LYS A 74 -19.52 -13.70 -1.82
N GLY A 75 -19.77 -12.45 -1.45
CA GLY A 75 -19.42 -11.93 -0.14
C GLY A 75 -17.90 -11.94 0.10
N ALA A 76 -17.11 -11.73 -0.95
CA ALA A 76 -15.66 -11.71 -0.87
C ALA A 76 -15.16 -10.52 -0.06
N PRO A 77 -13.99 -10.62 0.62
CA PRO A 77 -13.30 -9.43 1.11
C PRO A 77 -12.87 -8.55 -0.05
N VAL A 78 -12.64 -7.28 0.23
CA VAL A 78 -12.09 -6.33 -0.75
C VAL A 78 -10.93 -5.54 -0.12
N VAL A 79 -9.86 -5.38 -0.88
CA VAL A 79 -8.67 -4.62 -0.50
C VAL A 79 -8.47 -3.48 -1.48
N VAL A 80 -8.52 -2.25 -1.00
CA VAL A 80 -8.18 -1.05 -1.76
C VAL A 80 -6.70 -0.76 -1.57
N PHE A 81 -5.91 -0.99 -2.62
CA PHE A 81 -4.47 -0.76 -2.63
C PHE A 81 -4.15 0.65 -3.11
N VAL A 82 -3.30 1.35 -2.34
CA VAL A 82 -2.85 2.73 -2.56
C VAL A 82 -1.35 2.71 -2.77
N HIS A 83 -0.90 3.07 -3.97
CA HIS A 83 0.49 2.98 -4.38
C HIS A 83 1.40 4.03 -3.74
N GLY A 84 2.70 3.79 -3.78
CA GLY A 84 3.73 4.75 -3.40
C GLY A 84 4.04 5.78 -4.48
N GLY A 85 4.82 6.81 -4.12
CA GLY A 85 5.22 7.87 -5.07
C GLY A 85 5.64 9.16 -4.39
N ALA A 86 5.97 9.10 -3.11
CA ALA A 86 6.42 10.25 -2.32
C ALA A 86 5.50 11.48 -2.45
N PHE A 87 4.18 11.27 -2.60
CA PHE A 87 3.11 12.27 -2.70
C PHE A 87 3.02 13.05 -4.02
N THR A 88 4.11 13.20 -4.75
CA THR A 88 4.20 14.03 -5.97
C THR A 88 4.34 13.21 -7.23
N ASP A 89 4.81 11.99 -7.12
CA ASP A 89 5.08 11.08 -8.23
C ASP A 89 4.30 9.78 -8.01
N GLY A 90 4.50 8.85 -8.93
CA GLY A 90 3.90 7.53 -8.87
C GLY A 90 2.59 7.45 -9.62
N GLU A 91 2.30 6.22 -9.97
CA GLU A 91 1.13 5.81 -10.73
C GLU A 91 0.72 4.43 -10.24
N LYS A 92 -0.58 4.11 -10.34
CA LYS A 92 -1.11 2.78 -10.01
C LYS A 92 -0.46 1.67 -10.85
N ASP A 93 0.02 2.02 -12.03
CA ASP A 93 0.81 1.17 -12.92
C ASP A 93 2.24 1.69 -12.97
N ARG A 94 3.04 1.38 -11.94
CA ARG A 94 4.47 1.77 -11.87
C ARG A 94 5.28 1.15 -13.01
N SER A 95 4.86 -0.03 -13.45
CA SER A 95 5.12 -0.71 -14.70
C SER A 95 3.86 -1.50 -15.06
N PRO A 96 3.78 -2.17 -16.23
CA PRO A 96 2.63 -3.04 -16.53
C PRO A 96 2.33 -4.12 -15.49
N GLU A 97 3.31 -4.48 -14.65
CA GLU A 97 3.21 -5.56 -13.66
C GLU A 97 3.28 -5.05 -12.21
N VAL A 98 4.15 -4.09 -11.92
CA VAL A 98 4.39 -3.59 -10.55
C VAL A 98 3.26 -2.68 -10.12
N TYR A 99 2.75 -2.94 -8.97
CA TYR A 99 1.56 -2.52 -8.26
C TYR A 99 0.29 -3.28 -8.67
N SER A 100 0.06 -3.59 -9.95
CA SER A 100 -1.03 -4.50 -10.34
C SER A 100 -0.83 -5.92 -9.75
N ASN A 101 0.42 -6.36 -9.56
CA ASN A 101 0.76 -7.64 -8.92
C ASN A 101 0.12 -7.82 -7.53
N VAL A 102 -0.03 -6.76 -6.77
CA VAL A 102 -0.68 -6.77 -5.44
C VAL A 102 -2.15 -7.18 -5.56
N SER A 103 -2.89 -6.49 -6.43
CA SER A 103 -4.31 -6.77 -6.64
C SER A 103 -4.54 -8.11 -7.35
N ILE A 104 -3.64 -8.53 -8.24
CA ILE A 104 -3.65 -9.86 -8.85
C ILE A 104 -3.46 -10.94 -7.77
N TRP A 105 -2.51 -10.75 -6.85
CA TRP A 105 -2.29 -11.67 -5.73
C TRP A 105 -3.58 -11.88 -4.92
N PHE A 106 -4.23 -10.81 -4.50
CA PHE A 106 -5.47 -10.90 -3.75
C PHE A 106 -6.58 -11.59 -4.55
N ALA A 107 -6.76 -11.23 -5.84
CA ALA A 107 -7.79 -11.83 -6.67
C ALA A 107 -7.60 -13.34 -6.86
N ARG A 108 -6.36 -13.80 -7.02
CA ARG A 108 -6.02 -15.24 -7.07
C ARG A 108 -6.32 -15.98 -5.76
N HIS A 109 -6.44 -15.25 -4.65
CA HIS A 109 -6.76 -15.81 -3.32
C HIS A 109 -8.20 -15.53 -2.86
N GLY A 110 -9.11 -15.24 -3.80
CA GLY A 110 -10.54 -15.09 -3.51
C GLY A 110 -10.93 -13.73 -2.92
N ILE A 111 -10.05 -12.74 -2.97
CA ILE A 111 -10.24 -11.37 -2.44
C ILE A 111 -10.31 -10.41 -3.62
N VAL A 112 -11.30 -9.52 -3.66
CA VAL A 112 -11.33 -8.48 -4.70
C VAL A 112 -10.23 -7.47 -4.43
N GLY A 113 -9.32 -7.27 -5.39
CA GLY A 113 -8.25 -6.28 -5.32
C GLY A 113 -8.61 -5.02 -6.12
N ILE A 114 -8.50 -3.86 -5.49
CA ILE A 114 -8.66 -2.56 -6.14
C ILE A 114 -7.29 -1.89 -6.18
N ASN A 115 -6.80 -1.51 -7.36
CA ASN A 115 -5.56 -0.74 -7.52
C ASN A 115 -5.95 0.68 -7.92
N MET A 116 -5.90 1.62 -6.97
CA MET A 116 -6.37 2.99 -7.20
C MET A 116 -5.24 3.94 -7.54
N GLU A 117 -5.53 4.86 -8.46
CA GLU A 117 -4.77 6.09 -8.67
C GLU A 117 -5.30 7.19 -7.75
N TYR A 118 -4.53 8.21 -7.44
CA TYR A 118 -4.95 9.34 -6.62
C TYR A 118 -4.29 10.65 -7.07
N ARG A 119 -4.90 11.78 -6.70
CA ARG A 119 -4.38 13.12 -7.00
C ARG A 119 -3.05 13.37 -6.28
N SER A 120 -2.11 14.01 -6.95
CA SER A 120 -0.76 14.26 -6.44
C SER A 120 -0.53 15.72 -6.07
N ALA A 121 0.32 15.96 -5.08
CA ALA A 121 0.85 17.27 -4.77
C ALA A 121 1.82 17.74 -5.89
N PRO A 122 2.01 19.05 -6.07
CA PRO A 122 1.45 20.16 -5.26
C PRO A 122 0.02 20.56 -5.66
N SER A 123 -0.55 20.04 -6.76
CA SER A 123 -1.89 20.42 -7.23
C SER A 123 -3.00 19.94 -6.30
N ALA A 124 -2.77 18.86 -5.55
CA ALA A 124 -3.68 18.30 -4.57
C ALA A 124 -2.93 18.02 -3.25
N PRO A 125 -2.72 19.06 -2.40
CA PRO A 125 -2.06 18.91 -1.10
C PRO A 125 -2.97 18.22 -0.09
N TYR A 126 -2.45 17.98 1.13
CA TYR A 126 -3.21 17.44 2.26
C TYR A 126 -4.54 18.20 2.45
N PRO A 127 -5.66 17.50 2.65
CA PRO A 127 -5.81 16.06 2.85
C PRO A 127 -6.23 15.27 1.58
N ALA A 128 -5.98 15.77 0.37
CA ALA A 128 -6.51 15.24 -0.89
C ALA A 128 -6.29 13.73 -1.08
N GLY A 129 -5.15 13.16 -0.65
CA GLY A 129 -4.93 11.73 -0.76
C GLY A 129 -5.86 10.91 0.14
N THR A 130 -6.19 11.40 1.35
CA THR A 130 -7.17 10.77 2.25
C THR A 130 -8.59 10.85 1.66
N GLU A 131 -8.95 12.00 1.07
CA GLU A 131 -10.23 12.18 0.37
C GLU A 131 -10.38 11.21 -0.81
N ASP A 132 -9.30 10.97 -1.56
CA ASP A 132 -9.32 10.06 -2.69
C ASP A 132 -9.49 8.60 -2.24
N VAL A 133 -8.85 8.19 -1.15
CA VAL A 133 -9.10 6.87 -0.53
C VAL A 133 -10.56 6.74 -0.11
N LYS A 134 -11.15 7.78 0.51
CA LYS A 134 -12.58 7.81 0.85
C LYS A 134 -13.47 7.61 -0.38
N LEU A 135 -13.22 8.38 -1.44
CA LEU A 135 -14.01 8.30 -2.68
C LEU A 135 -13.92 6.92 -3.32
N ALA A 136 -12.73 6.31 -3.34
CA ALA A 136 -12.55 4.96 -3.84
C ALA A 136 -13.33 3.93 -2.98
N CYS A 137 -13.29 4.04 -1.65
CA CYS A 137 -14.07 3.19 -0.74
C CYS A 137 -15.59 3.38 -0.94
N GLN A 138 -16.05 4.61 -1.14
CA GLN A 138 -17.45 4.90 -1.46
C GLN A 138 -17.87 4.33 -2.83
N TRP A 139 -16.97 4.35 -3.81
CA TRP A 139 -17.21 3.70 -5.09
C TRP A 139 -17.37 2.18 -4.92
N VAL A 140 -16.51 1.54 -4.12
CA VAL A 140 -16.65 0.11 -3.78
C VAL A 140 -17.99 -0.16 -3.11
N GLU A 141 -18.41 0.66 -2.15
CA GLU A 141 -19.69 0.53 -1.46
C GLU A 141 -20.87 0.58 -2.42
N LYS A 142 -20.90 1.57 -3.32
CA LYS A 142 -21.94 1.71 -4.35
C LYS A 142 -22.01 0.52 -5.31
N ASN A 143 -20.90 -0.14 -5.55
CA ASN A 143 -20.76 -1.26 -6.47
C ASN A 143 -20.67 -2.62 -5.76
N ALA A 144 -20.84 -2.69 -4.44
CA ALA A 144 -20.60 -3.90 -3.65
C ALA A 144 -21.38 -5.13 -4.16
N ALA A 145 -22.64 -4.95 -4.54
CA ALA A 145 -23.46 -6.04 -5.06
C ALA A 145 -22.95 -6.60 -6.39
N SER A 146 -22.57 -5.74 -7.33
CA SER A 146 -22.03 -6.15 -8.64
C SER A 146 -20.61 -6.72 -8.53
N LEU A 147 -19.81 -6.24 -7.56
CA LEU A 147 -18.49 -6.77 -7.25
C LEU A 147 -18.56 -8.08 -6.45
N GLY A 148 -19.72 -8.44 -5.89
CA GLY A 148 -19.88 -9.61 -5.04
C GLY A 148 -19.09 -9.54 -3.73
N VAL A 149 -18.88 -8.33 -3.17
CA VAL A 149 -18.07 -8.11 -1.96
C VAL A 149 -18.93 -7.88 -0.72
N ASP A 150 -18.37 -8.20 0.45
CA ASP A 150 -18.92 -7.88 1.76
C ASP A 150 -18.23 -6.61 2.32
N MET A 151 -18.96 -5.51 2.44
CA MET A 151 -18.46 -4.24 2.96
C MET A 151 -17.99 -4.31 4.43
N LYS A 152 -18.39 -5.32 5.19
CA LYS A 152 -17.82 -5.55 6.53
C LYS A 152 -16.39 -6.07 6.47
N ARG A 153 -15.93 -6.45 5.29
CA ARG A 153 -14.60 -6.97 5.01
C ARG A 153 -13.86 -6.09 3.99
N LEU A 154 -14.07 -4.77 4.10
CA LEU A 154 -13.32 -3.76 3.35
C LEU A 154 -12.03 -3.45 4.08
N PHE A 155 -10.90 -3.55 3.39
CA PHE A 155 -9.57 -3.21 3.88
C PHE A 155 -8.94 -2.14 3.01
N VAL A 156 -8.09 -1.32 3.62
CA VAL A 156 -7.20 -0.41 2.89
C VAL A 156 -5.76 -0.86 3.06
N PHE A 157 -5.00 -0.80 1.99
CA PHE A 157 -3.60 -1.22 1.94
C PHE A 157 -2.75 -0.14 1.29
N GLY A 158 -1.78 0.39 1.99
CA GLY A 158 -0.86 1.39 1.45
C GLY A 158 0.60 0.94 1.45
N HIS A 159 1.31 1.30 0.39
CA HIS A 159 2.75 1.18 0.29
C HIS A 159 3.39 2.56 0.29
N SER A 160 4.46 2.78 1.08
CA SER A 160 5.22 4.04 1.10
C SER A 160 4.33 5.26 1.40
N ALA A 161 4.28 6.26 0.53
CA ALA A 161 3.38 7.41 0.64
C ALA A 161 1.90 7.00 0.60
N GLY A 162 1.54 5.95 -0.15
CA GLY A 162 0.18 5.42 -0.15
C GLY A 162 -0.28 4.94 1.23
N ALA A 163 0.66 4.48 2.07
CA ALA A 163 0.33 4.12 3.45
C ALA A 163 0.00 5.35 4.31
N ALA A 164 0.55 6.52 4.01
CA ALA A 164 0.15 7.76 4.66
C ALA A 164 -1.33 8.05 4.41
N HIS A 165 -1.78 7.93 3.15
CA HIS A 165 -3.18 8.18 2.76
C HIS A 165 -4.13 7.13 3.31
N SER A 166 -3.81 5.85 3.13
CA SER A 166 -4.67 4.74 3.55
C SER A 166 -4.79 4.61 5.07
N ALA A 167 -3.68 4.79 5.82
CA ALA A 167 -3.70 4.76 7.27
C ALA A 167 -4.37 6.02 7.85
N ALA A 168 -4.15 7.21 7.25
CA ALA A 168 -4.87 8.42 7.62
C ALA A 168 -6.39 8.23 7.48
N TYR A 169 -6.85 7.66 6.37
CA TYR A 169 -8.26 7.31 6.20
C TYR A 169 -8.75 6.32 7.26
N ALA A 170 -8.01 5.25 7.48
CA ALA A 170 -8.39 4.18 8.42
C ALA A 170 -8.45 4.65 9.89
N TYR A 171 -7.68 5.68 10.23
CA TYR A 171 -7.60 6.24 11.59
C TYR A 171 -8.40 7.53 11.79
N GLY A 172 -9.21 7.92 10.82
CA GLY A 172 -10.14 9.03 10.96
C GLY A 172 -9.52 10.42 10.82
N ALA A 173 -8.50 10.57 9.97
CA ALA A 173 -7.91 11.86 9.64
C ALA A 173 -8.89 12.78 8.89
N GLU A 174 -8.57 14.06 8.84
CA GLU A 174 -9.23 15.04 7.97
C GLU A 174 -9.37 14.50 6.54
N GLY A 175 -10.55 14.68 5.95
CA GLY A 175 -10.88 14.15 4.62
C GLY A 175 -11.43 12.73 4.62
N SER A 176 -11.46 12.02 5.77
CA SER A 176 -12.06 10.67 5.87
C SER A 176 -13.55 10.65 6.18
N GLU A 177 -14.10 11.79 6.62
CA GLU A 177 -15.46 11.89 7.16
C GLU A 177 -16.52 11.44 6.16
N GLY A 178 -17.49 10.65 6.63
CA GLY A 178 -18.58 10.12 5.83
C GLY A 178 -18.20 9.01 4.86
N GLY A 179 -16.96 8.50 4.95
CA GLY A 179 -16.54 7.32 4.20
C GLY A 179 -16.95 6.00 4.89
N PRO A 180 -17.00 4.88 4.14
CA PRO A 180 -17.27 3.56 4.71
C PRO A 180 -16.22 3.16 5.76
N LYS A 181 -16.65 2.48 6.82
CA LYS A 181 -15.71 1.90 7.79
C LYS A 181 -14.92 0.77 7.16
N VAL A 182 -13.64 0.69 7.49
CA VAL A 182 -12.78 -0.41 7.08
C VAL A 182 -12.62 -1.43 8.22
N ALA A 183 -12.51 -2.70 7.84
CA ALA A 183 -12.26 -3.80 8.78
C ALA A 183 -10.81 -3.83 9.27
N GLY A 184 -9.89 -3.29 8.49
CA GLY A 184 -8.48 -3.22 8.86
C GLY A 184 -7.65 -2.39 7.90
N SER A 185 -6.42 -2.08 8.32
CA SER A 185 -5.42 -1.33 7.58
C SER A 185 -4.16 -2.17 7.38
N ILE A 186 -3.58 -2.12 6.19
CA ILE A 186 -2.30 -2.76 5.86
C ILE A 186 -1.31 -1.66 5.50
N VAL A 187 -0.21 -1.59 6.24
CA VAL A 187 0.87 -0.62 6.09
C VAL A 187 2.14 -1.36 5.72
N VAL A 188 2.62 -1.19 4.49
CA VAL A 188 3.87 -1.78 4.03
C VAL A 188 4.87 -0.69 3.71
N SER A 189 6.02 -0.69 4.38
CA SER A 189 7.10 0.32 4.21
C SER A 189 6.55 1.74 4.29
N GLY A 190 5.64 2.01 5.24
CA GLY A 190 4.76 3.16 5.24
C GLY A 190 5.40 4.46 5.69
N ARG A 191 5.15 5.56 4.96
CA ARG A 191 5.46 6.91 5.44
C ARG A 191 4.32 7.41 6.34
N VAL A 192 4.20 6.84 7.51
CA VAL A 192 3.12 7.15 8.47
C VAL A 192 3.39 8.41 9.31
N ARG A 193 4.61 8.95 9.25
CA ARG A 193 5.01 10.24 9.82
C ARG A 193 5.52 11.17 8.74
N ALA A 194 5.06 12.43 8.73
CA ALA A 194 5.62 13.49 7.92
C ALA A 194 6.91 14.02 8.55
N ASP A 195 7.95 14.22 7.75
CA ASP A 195 9.19 14.88 8.16
C ASP A 195 9.85 15.58 6.96
N ASN A 196 10.54 16.69 7.24
CA ASN A 196 11.38 17.40 6.28
C ASN A 196 12.85 17.45 6.74
N LEU A 197 13.29 16.41 7.43
CA LEU A 197 14.67 16.29 7.91
C LEU A 197 15.65 16.32 6.74
N ALA A 198 16.84 16.87 6.98
CA ALA A 198 17.92 16.95 5.96
C ALA A 198 18.34 15.57 5.44
N THR A 199 18.13 14.52 6.21
CA THR A 199 18.39 13.12 5.84
C THR A 199 17.25 12.49 5.02
N ASN A 200 16.08 13.15 4.91
CA ASN A 200 14.97 12.66 4.10
C ASN A 200 15.15 13.07 2.64
N PRO A 201 15.44 12.15 1.70
CA PRO A 201 15.60 12.49 0.29
C PRO A 201 14.32 13.02 -0.36
N ASN A 202 13.17 12.84 0.29
CA ASN A 202 11.85 13.29 -0.16
C ASN A 202 11.31 14.48 0.64
N ALA A 203 12.12 15.20 1.42
CA ALA A 203 11.69 16.31 2.28
C ALA A 203 10.82 17.34 1.54
N ARG A 204 11.28 17.81 0.36
CA ARG A 204 10.52 18.77 -0.47
C ARG A 204 9.18 18.22 -0.97
N LYS A 205 9.08 16.92 -1.21
CA LYS A 205 7.85 16.26 -1.63
C LYS A 205 6.87 16.11 -0.46
N VAL A 206 7.39 15.88 0.73
CA VAL A 206 6.61 15.93 1.97
C VAL A 206 6.05 17.33 2.19
N GLU A 207 6.87 18.37 2.04
CA GLU A 207 6.42 19.77 2.13
C GLU A 207 5.40 20.12 1.04
N ALA A 208 5.55 19.61 -0.17
CA ALA A 208 4.58 19.83 -1.25
C ALA A 208 3.20 19.26 -0.91
N TYR A 209 3.13 18.17 -0.13
CA TYR A 209 1.86 17.57 0.27
C TYR A 209 1.35 18.12 1.60
N TYR A 210 2.16 18.15 2.65
CA TYR A 210 1.74 18.55 4.00
C TYR A 210 1.82 20.04 4.26
N GLY A 211 2.43 20.82 3.38
CA GLY A 211 2.76 22.24 3.55
C GLY A 211 4.16 22.43 4.13
N THR A 212 4.61 23.69 4.19
CA THR A 212 5.96 24.06 4.68
C THR A 212 6.01 24.32 6.19
N ASP A 213 4.86 24.42 6.85
CA ASP A 213 4.76 24.57 8.30
C ASP A 213 4.92 23.21 8.98
N SER A 214 6.13 22.90 9.40
CA SER A 214 6.45 21.63 10.05
C SER A 214 5.80 21.43 11.43
N SER A 215 5.25 22.51 12.04
CA SER A 215 4.51 22.38 13.31
C SER A 215 3.21 21.60 13.14
N LEU A 216 2.67 21.50 11.92
CA LEU A 216 1.46 20.74 11.57
C LEU A 216 1.75 19.28 11.19
N PHE A 217 3.00 18.90 11.03
CA PHE A 217 3.36 17.56 10.53
C PHE A 217 2.93 16.44 11.46
N GLU A 218 3.08 16.63 12.77
CA GLU A 218 2.68 15.64 13.75
C GLU A 218 1.17 15.41 13.68
N GLU A 219 0.35 16.46 13.73
CA GLU A 219 -1.11 16.41 13.69
C GLU A 219 -1.62 15.75 12.38
N ARG A 220 -0.98 16.06 11.25
CA ARG A 220 -1.36 15.54 9.93
C ARG A 220 -0.82 14.15 9.63
N SER A 221 0.01 13.59 10.49
CA SER A 221 0.59 12.26 10.33
C SER A 221 -0.38 11.17 10.79
N ALA A 222 -0.55 10.12 9.98
CA ALA A 222 -1.36 8.97 10.35
C ALA A 222 -0.91 8.33 11.68
N LEU A 223 0.38 8.36 11.96
CA LEU A 223 0.97 7.89 13.21
C LEU A 223 0.36 8.60 14.43
N HIS A 224 0.12 9.91 14.36
CA HIS A 224 -0.45 10.68 15.48
C HIS A 224 -1.87 10.23 15.82
N LEU A 225 -2.64 9.83 14.84
CA LEU A 225 -4.03 9.42 14.97
C LEU A 225 -4.19 7.98 15.49
N ALA A 226 -3.11 7.18 15.39
CA ALA A 226 -3.14 5.79 15.83
C ALA A 226 -3.36 5.67 17.35
N GLY A 227 -4.31 4.84 17.78
CA GLY A 227 -4.67 4.69 19.18
C GLY A 227 -5.62 3.52 19.45
N LYS A 228 -6.34 3.59 20.58
CA LYS A 228 -7.22 2.53 21.05
C LYS A 228 -8.39 2.24 20.10
N ASP A 229 -8.88 3.27 19.40
CA ASP A 229 -10.02 3.15 18.49
C ASP A 229 -9.60 2.85 17.05
N SER A 230 -8.29 2.67 16.80
CA SER A 230 -7.77 2.30 15.49
C SER A 230 -8.21 0.88 15.12
N VAL A 231 -8.52 0.70 13.84
CA VAL A 231 -8.84 -0.63 13.28
C VAL A 231 -7.66 -1.59 13.40
N PRO A 232 -7.89 -2.91 13.38
CA PRO A 232 -6.84 -3.90 13.26
C PRO A 232 -5.85 -3.51 12.17
N THR A 233 -4.56 -3.54 12.48
CA THR A 233 -3.51 -3.09 11.55
C THR A 233 -2.46 -4.19 11.36
N PHE A 234 -2.10 -4.44 10.11
CA PHE A 234 -0.94 -5.23 9.71
C PHE A 234 0.18 -4.30 9.26
N ILE A 235 1.38 -4.46 9.80
CA ILE A 235 2.53 -3.63 9.46
C ILE A 235 3.65 -4.53 8.92
N ALA A 236 4.21 -4.19 7.76
CA ALA A 236 5.42 -4.85 7.25
C ALA A 236 6.48 -3.83 6.84
N ILE A 237 7.74 -4.17 7.09
CA ILE A 237 8.93 -3.40 6.70
C ILE A 237 9.93 -4.31 6.00
N ALA A 238 10.73 -3.72 5.11
CA ALA A 238 11.87 -4.39 4.50
C ALA A 238 13.12 -4.26 5.39
N GLU A 239 14.15 -5.06 5.11
CA GLU A 239 15.47 -4.88 5.73
C GLU A 239 16.13 -3.56 5.30
N TYR A 240 15.97 -3.18 4.03
CA TYR A 240 16.58 -2.00 3.43
C TYR A 240 15.52 -0.99 3.00
N GLU A 241 15.21 -0.06 3.87
CA GLU A 241 14.17 0.94 3.67
C GLU A 241 14.70 2.30 3.17
N ASN A 242 13.78 3.11 2.67
CA ASN A 242 14.03 4.55 2.59
C ASN A 242 14.22 5.11 4.01
N PRO A 243 15.09 6.11 4.19
CA PRO A 243 15.44 6.60 5.53
C PRO A 243 14.23 6.81 6.45
N LEU A 244 14.29 6.23 7.65
CA LEU A 244 13.33 6.32 8.75
C LEU A 244 11.95 5.67 8.53
N LEU A 245 11.64 5.09 7.38
CA LEU A 245 10.32 4.47 7.18
C LEU A 245 10.11 3.24 8.06
N ASP A 246 11.15 2.45 8.26
CA ASP A 246 11.18 1.33 9.20
C ASP A 246 10.96 1.81 10.64
N VAL A 247 11.67 2.88 11.05
CA VAL A 247 11.54 3.48 12.38
C VAL A 247 10.12 3.99 12.63
N TYR A 248 9.51 4.68 11.67
CA TYR A 248 8.13 5.17 11.80
C TYR A 248 7.10 4.03 11.83
N CYS A 249 7.32 2.96 11.09
CA CYS A 249 6.49 1.76 11.17
C CYS A 249 6.62 1.03 12.51
N LEU A 250 7.83 0.96 13.10
CA LEU A 250 8.05 0.43 14.44
C LEU A 250 7.39 1.32 15.51
N GLU A 251 7.45 2.63 15.36
CA GLU A 251 6.77 3.58 16.25
C GLU A 251 5.24 3.40 16.17
N LEU A 252 4.68 3.22 14.96
CA LEU A 252 3.26 2.90 14.78
C LEU A 252 2.88 1.60 15.49
N ALA A 253 3.72 0.55 15.34
CA ALA A 253 3.50 -0.72 16.02
C ALA A 253 3.53 -0.58 17.55
N HIS A 254 4.49 0.18 18.08
CA HIS A 254 4.59 0.49 19.51
C HIS A 254 3.36 1.25 20.00
N ARG A 255 2.93 2.29 19.28
CA ARG A 255 1.78 3.12 19.67
C ARG A 255 0.49 2.31 19.70
N LEU A 256 0.21 1.53 18.65
CA LEU A 256 -0.95 0.64 18.59
C LEU A 256 -0.88 -0.44 19.68
N GLY A 257 0.31 -1.02 19.90
CA GLY A 257 0.51 -2.04 20.93
C GLY A 257 0.29 -1.51 22.33
N THR A 258 0.79 -0.32 22.64
CA THR A 258 0.60 0.34 23.92
C THR A 258 -0.88 0.68 24.15
N ALA A 259 -1.58 1.20 23.16
CA ALA A 259 -2.97 1.56 23.25
C ALA A 259 -3.90 0.35 23.45
N ASN A 260 -3.57 -0.79 22.88
CA ASN A 260 -4.42 -1.99 22.87
C ASN A 260 -3.94 -3.10 23.80
N GLY A 261 -2.79 -2.92 24.49
CA GLY A 261 -2.20 -3.94 25.35
C GLY A 261 -1.68 -5.18 24.61
N LYS A 262 -1.62 -5.13 23.29
CA LYS A 262 -1.15 -6.22 22.42
C LYS A 262 -0.57 -5.65 21.13
N ALA A 263 0.60 -6.15 20.72
CA ALA A 263 1.21 -5.75 19.45
C ALA A 263 0.29 -6.03 18.26
N PRO A 264 0.23 -5.14 17.27
CA PRO A 264 -0.42 -5.43 15.98
C PRO A 264 0.33 -6.58 15.27
N ARG A 265 -0.25 -7.14 14.20
CA ARG A 265 0.52 -8.05 13.33
C ARG A 265 1.66 -7.25 12.71
N PHE A 266 2.90 -7.72 12.91
CA PHE A 266 4.11 -7.05 12.45
C PHE A 266 5.04 -8.06 11.78
N MET A 267 5.68 -7.66 10.67
CA MET A 267 6.60 -8.49 9.93
C MET A 267 7.76 -7.65 9.40
N GLN A 268 9.00 -8.18 9.52
CA GLN A 268 10.16 -7.65 8.81
C GLN A 268 10.63 -8.68 7.79
N LEU A 269 10.82 -8.25 6.54
CA LEU A 269 11.29 -9.10 5.45
C LEU A 269 12.79 -8.87 5.24
N TRP A 270 13.57 -9.87 5.64
CA TRP A 270 15.01 -9.88 5.43
C TRP A 270 15.35 -10.15 3.97
N GLY A 271 16.43 -9.55 3.47
CA GLY A 271 16.85 -9.62 2.07
C GLY A 271 16.05 -8.73 1.13
N HIS A 272 14.97 -8.10 1.61
CA HIS A 272 14.15 -7.19 0.81
C HIS A 272 14.55 -5.73 1.01
N ASN A 273 14.24 -4.92 0.00
CA ASN A 273 14.33 -3.47 0.02
C ASN A 273 12.93 -2.85 -0.16
N HIS A 274 12.85 -1.53 -0.01
CA HIS A 274 11.63 -0.74 -0.11
C HIS A 274 10.74 -1.05 -1.34
N THR A 275 11.33 -1.45 -2.46
CA THR A 275 10.57 -1.80 -3.67
C THR A 275 10.29 -3.29 -3.74
N SER A 276 11.27 -4.14 -3.46
CA SER A 276 11.09 -5.60 -3.59
C SER A 276 10.07 -6.16 -2.61
N ILE A 277 9.87 -5.52 -1.44
CA ILE A 277 8.85 -5.93 -0.46
C ILE A 277 7.43 -5.92 -1.04
N ILE A 278 7.14 -5.08 -2.02
CA ILE A 278 5.83 -5.03 -2.69
C ILE A 278 5.86 -5.72 -4.04
N ALA A 279 7.00 -5.64 -4.75
CA ALA A 279 7.13 -6.18 -6.09
C ALA A 279 7.21 -7.71 -6.11
N HIS A 280 7.60 -8.40 -5.00
CA HIS A 280 7.64 -9.86 -4.96
C HIS A 280 6.26 -10.51 -4.83
N LEU A 281 5.21 -9.76 -4.45
CA LEU A 281 3.85 -10.31 -4.40
C LEU A 281 3.43 -10.85 -5.78
N ASN A 282 2.74 -11.98 -5.79
CA ASN A 282 2.37 -12.77 -6.95
C ASN A 282 3.56 -13.52 -7.62
N THR A 283 4.75 -13.56 -7.01
CA THR A 283 5.78 -14.56 -7.32
C THR A 283 5.60 -15.80 -6.42
N ALA A 284 6.44 -16.81 -6.56
CA ALA A 284 6.40 -17.98 -5.66
C ALA A 284 7.02 -17.71 -4.26
N GLU A 285 7.62 -16.57 -4.05
CA GLU A 285 7.99 -16.11 -2.71
C GLU A 285 6.77 -15.47 -2.05
N ASP A 286 6.04 -16.25 -1.27
CA ASP A 286 4.69 -15.89 -0.82
C ASP A 286 4.56 -15.61 0.69
N VAL A 287 5.67 -15.46 1.40
CA VAL A 287 5.67 -15.27 2.87
C VAL A 287 4.83 -14.07 3.30
N LEU A 288 5.08 -12.89 2.71
CA LEU A 288 4.25 -11.71 2.98
C LEU A 288 2.84 -11.90 2.44
N GLY A 289 2.71 -12.43 1.22
CA GLY A 289 1.42 -12.61 0.57
C GLY A 289 0.47 -13.50 1.38
N LYS A 290 0.95 -14.63 1.90
CA LYS A 290 0.17 -15.50 2.79
C LYS A 290 -0.26 -14.78 4.06
N ALA A 291 0.66 -14.07 4.73
CA ALA A 291 0.34 -13.34 5.95
C ALA A 291 -0.71 -12.24 5.72
N LEU A 292 -0.69 -11.58 4.55
CA LEU A 292 -1.71 -10.60 4.16
C LEU A 292 -3.07 -11.25 3.92
N VAL A 293 -3.11 -12.40 3.23
CA VAL A 293 -4.36 -13.15 3.01
C VAL A 293 -4.95 -13.62 4.34
N GLU A 294 -4.13 -14.18 5.23
CA GLU A 294 -4.54 -14.57 6.57
C GLU A 294 -5.09 -13.38 7.37
N PHE A 295 -4.43 -12.23 7.31
CA PHE A 295 -4.92 -11.02 8.00
C PHE A 295 -6.30 -10.60 7.50
N VAL A 296 -6.51 -10.58 6.18
CA VAL A 296 -7.79 -10.20 5.56
C VAL A 296 -8.90 -11.23 5.84
N THR A 297 -8.55 -12.52 5.92
CA THR A 297 -9.53 -13.58 6.14
C THR A 297 -9.91 -13.76 7.61
N ASP A 298 -8.97 -13.56 8.53
CA ASP A 298 -9.14 -13.78 9.97
C ASP A 298 -9.72 -12.56 10.71
N THR A 299 -9.52 -11.35 10.18
CA THR A 299 -10.07 -10.12 10.77
C THR A 299 -11.59 -10.07 10.58
N LYS A 300 -12.32 -9.94 11.70
CA LYS A 300 -13.79 -9.98 11.79
C LYS A 300 -14.35 -8.59 12.05
#